data_d04b42045c23b6d7b05bcf49c0a35b84
#
_entry.id   d04b42045c23b6d7b05bcf49c0a35b84
#
_cell.length_a   1.000
_cell.length_b   1.000
_cell.length_c   1.000
_cell.angle_alpha   90.00
_cell.angle_beta   90.00
_cell.angle_gamma   90.00
#
_symmetry.space_group_name_H-M   'P 1'
#
loop_
_entity.id
_entity.type
_entity.pdbx_description
1 polymer ?
#
loop_
_entity_poly.entity_id
_entity_poly.type
_entity_poly.pdbx_seq_one_letter_code
_entity_poly.pdbx_strand_id
1 'polypeptide(L)'
;MNKEFIAALDELERERNIPKAQILDAVIRALVSAYKGKNKMNEENVIVEIDDKTGVIDILRRKIVVETVEDEDTEVSLAEMREYDDSYEIGDVADFPYPIEDFTRVAAQTAKQVVVQAIRDAERAMVYDEYKDRQGELITGTIQRVGGGAIYIMLGRTEGILPVNEQVRGERYPANNRMKFYITEVRDSEKRGPQIFLSRTHPGLVKKLFELEVPEIREGIVSIDSLAREAGSRTKMAVSSSDESVDPVGACVGNRGNRVQAVVDELNDEKIDIIPWTDDPETNIKNALAPATVEKIVFDEEENRSTAVVPDFQLSLAIGKEGQNVRLAARLCGVKIDIKSHSQYYEGATEDLLDVPDAALDDEGYYNVDDFLNLEESEKEEKTPEDGQDQNA
;
A
#
# COMPACT_ATOMS: atom_id res chain seq x y z
N MET A 1 -7.49 -35.41 29.40
CA MET A 1 -8.51 -34.42 29.04
C MET A 1 -9.85 -35.10 29.03
N ASN A 2 -10.97 -34.41 28.99
CA ASN A 2 -12.28 -35.04 29.11
C ASN A 2 -13.12 -34.79 27.84
N LYS A 3 -14.27 -35.44 27.74
CA LYS A 3 -15.23 -35.28 26.63
C LYS A 3 -15.64 -33.82 26.39
N GLU A 4 -15.59 -32.97 27.42
CA GLU A 4 -15.92 -31.54 27.31
C GLU A 4 -14.88 -30.77 26.46
N PHE A 5 -13.61 -31.18 26.56
CA PHE A 5 -12.54 -30.59 25.69
C PHE A 5 -12.78 -30.93 24.23
N ILE A 6 -13.09 -32.18 23.91
CA ILE A 6 -13.38 -32.59 22.54
C ILE A 6 -14.63 -31.88 22.03
N ALA A 7 -15.71 -31.78 22.83
CA ALA A 7 -16.90 -31.03 22.45
C ALA A 7 -16.59 -29.53 22.15
N ALA A 8 -15.73 -28.91 22.95
CA ALA A 8 -15.29 -27.52 22.69
C ALA A 8 -14.49 -27.39 21.39
N LEU A 9 -13.66 -28.39 21.02
CA LEU A 9 -12.96 -28.40 19.73
C LEU A 9 -13.93 -28.57 18.55
N ASP A 10 -14.95 -29.43 18.70
CA ASP A 10 -16.00 -29.62 17.68
C ASP A 10 -16.83 -28.35 17.49
N GLU A 11 -17.04 -27.55 18.54
CA GLU A 11 -17.71 -26.25 18.48
C GLU A 11 -16.82 -25.21 17.77
N LEU A 12 -15.52 -25.17 18.08
CA LEU A 12 -14.54 -24.29 17.38
C LEU A 12 -14.43 -24.60 15.89
N GLU A 13 -14.46 -25.87 15.51
CA GLU A 13 -14.46 -26.27 14.10
C GLU A 13 -15.71 -25.76 13.39
N ARG A 14 -16.90 -25.87 14.02
CA ARG A 14 -18.17 -25.40 13.45
C ARG A 14 -18.30 -23.88 13.39
N GLU A 15 -17.91 -23.18 14.46
CA GLU A 15 -18.13 -21.72 14.57
C GLU A 15 -17.01 -20.89 13.96
N ARG A 16 -15.78 -21.40 14.00
CA ARG A 16 -14.58 -20.66 13.62
C ARG A 16 -13.84 -21.24 12.41
N ASN A 17 -14.34 -22.36 11.88
CA ASN A 17 -13.73 -23.10 10.76
C ASN A 17 -12.26 -23.47 11.01
N ILE A 18 -11.92 -23.79 12.27
CA ILE A 18 -10.58 -24.24 12.66
C ILE A 18 -10.59 -25.76 12.71
N PRO A 19 -9.86 -26.49 11.85
CA PRO A 19 -9.87 -27.94 11.83
C PRO A 19 -9.44 -28.52 13.18
N LYS A 20 -10.28 -29.36 13.80
CA LYS A 20 -10.01 -30.04 15.07
C LYS A 20 -8.68 -30.77 15.05
N ALA A 21 -8.39 -31.47 13.95
CA ALA A 21 -7.13 -32.21 13.77
C ALA A 21 -5.90 -31.32 13.94
N GLN A 22 -5.95 -30.07 13.40
CA GLN A 22 -4.84 -29.13 13.51
C GLN A 22 -4.58 -28.69 14.95
N ILE A 23 -5.66 -28.50 15.74
CA ILE A 23 -5.53 -28.13 17.15
C ILE A 23 -4.98 -29.30 17.96
N LEU A 24 -5.48 -30.52 17.71
CA LEU A 24 -4.99 -31.72 18.39
C LEU A 24 -3.50 -31.97 18.11
N ASP A 25 -3.07 -31.83 16.87
CA ASP A 25 -1.68 -31.96 16.48
C ASP A 25 -0.78 -30.90 17.16
N ALA A 26 -1.25 -29.64 17.25
CA ALA A 26 -0.55 -28.60 18.00
C ALA A 26 -0.48 -28.88 19.51
N VAL A 27 -1.55 -29.45 20.09
CA VAL A 27 -1.55 -29.90 21.49
C VAL A 27 -0.55 -31.03 21.72
N ILE A 28 -0.53 -32.04 20.84
CA ILE A 28 0.43 -33.15 20.89
C ILE A 28 1.87 -32.62 20.88
N ARG A 29 2.23 -31.76 19.90
CA ARG A 29 3.58 -31.17 19.82
C ARG A 29 3.95 -30.37 21.08
N ALA A 30 3.01 -29.57 21.60
CA ALA A 30 3.26 -28.80 22.82
C ALA A 30 3.42 -29.69 24.06
N LEU A 31 2.67 -30.79 24.16
CA LEU A 31 2.80 -31.76 25.24
C LEU A 31 4.15 -32.51 25.17
N VAL A 32 4.54 -32.94 23.99
CA VAL A 32 5.87 -33.55 23.74
C VAL A 32 6.96 -32.57 24.18
N SER A 33 6.90 -31.30 23.80
CA SER A 33 7.87 -30.26 24.16
C SER A 33 7.90 -29.96 25.67
N ALA A 34 6.75 -29.87 26.31
CA ALA A 34 6.66 -29.63 27.76
C ALA A 34 7.23 -30.80 28.58
N TYR A 35 7.04 -32.01 28.08
CA TYR A 35 7.55 -33.22 28.72
C TYR A 35 9.09 -33.31 28.68
N LYS A 36 9.70 -32.94 27.56
CA LYS A 36 11.14 -32.89 27.39
C LYS A 36 11.83 -31.94 28.36
N GLY A 37 11.29 -30.73 28.49
CA GLY A 37 11.83 -29.70 29.39
C GLY A 37 11.94 -30.16 30.85
N LYS A 38 11.05 -31.10 31.27
CA LYS A 38 11.01 -31.60 32.65
C LYS A 38 11.92 -32.80 32.87
N ASN A 39 12.10 -33.69 31.90
CA ASN A 39 12.70 -35.01 32.07
C ASN A 39 14.04 -35.23 31.34
N LYS A 40 14.64 -34.24 30.70
CA LYS A 40 15.90 -34.32 29.92
C LYS A 40 15.91 -35.40 28.82
N MET A 41 14.76 -35.75 28.27
CA MET A 41 14.60 -36.78 27.23
C MET A 41 14.71 -36.21 25.81
N ASN A 42 15.15 -37.05 24.86
CA ASN A 42 15.22 -36.71 23.44
C ASN A 42 13.82 -36.74 22.79
N GLU A 43 13.65 -36.00 21.68
CA GLU A 43 12.38 -35.84 20.94
C GLU A 43 11.82 -37.14 20.40
N GLU A 44 12.68 -38.03 20.01
CA GLU A 44 12.35 -39.25 19.29
C GLU A 44 11.73 -40.32 20.19
N ASN A 45 11.88 -40.18 21.51
CA ASN A 45 11.53 -41.24 22.46
C ASN A 45 10.21 -41.05 23.21
N VAL A 46 9.48 -39.96 22.94
CA VAL A 46 8.19 -39.71 23.59
C VAL A 46 7.11 -39.55 22.54
N ILE A 47 6.11 -40.41 22.60
CA ILE A 47 4.91 -40.34 21.78
C ILE A 47 3.74 -39.93 22.69
N VAL A 48 2.98 -38.95 22.21
CA VAL A 48 1.73 -38.54 22.86
C VAL A 48 0.61 -38.81 21.85
N GLU A 49 -0.33 -39.63 22.26
CA GLU A 49 -1.52 -39.92 21.47
C GLU A 49 -2.75 -39.34 22.21
N ILE A 50 -3.67 -38.77 21.42
CA ILE A 50 -4.93 -38.24 21.95
C ILE A 50 -6.06 -38.90 21.16
N ASP A 51 -6.90 -39.62 21.86
CA ASP A 51 -8.12 -40.16 21.27
C ASP A 51 -9.08 -39.01 20.91
N ASP A 52 -9.41 -38.88 19.65
CA ASP A 52 -10.20 -37.77 19.08
C ASP A 52 -11.67 -37.79 19.50
N LYS A 53 -12.15 -38.90 20.08
CA LYS A 53 -13.56 -39.09 20.54
C LYS A 53 -13.70 -38.94 22.05
N THR A 54 -12.74 -39.47 22.79
CA THR A 54 -12.83 -39.52 24.28
C THR A 54 -11.96 -38.44 24.93
N GLY A 55 -10.96 -37.91 24.25
CA GLY A 55 -9.97 -36.98 24.79
C GLY A 55 -9.02 -37.61 25.79
N VAL A 56 -8.91 -38.96 25.79
CA VAL A 56 -7.91 -39.67 26.58
C VAL A 56 -6.54 -39.38 25.98
N ILE A 57 -5.56 -39.15 26.85
CA ILE A 57 -4.17 -38.92 26.44
C ILE A 57 -3.38 -40.13 26.91
N ASP A 58 -2.74 -40.78 25.95
CA ASP A 58 -1.79 -41.84 26.20
C ASP A 58 -0.38 -41.34 25.92
N ILE A 59 0.54 -41.59 26.82
CA ILE A 59 1.95 -41.24 26.67
C ILE A 59 2.72 -42.53 26.66
N LEU A 60 3.48 -42.68 25.57
CA LEU A 60 4.29 -43.87 25.35
C LEU A 60 5.76 -43.42 25.29
N ARG A 61 6.61 -44.22 25.89
CA ARG A 61 8.04 -44.14 25.77
C ARG A 61 8.49 -45.11 24.72
N ARG A 62 9.08 -44.63 23.67
CA ARG A 62 9.67 -45.40 22.57
C ARG A 62 11.06 -45.83 22.93
N LYS A 63 11.35 -47.13 22.84
CA LYS A 63 12.65 -47.74 23.04
C LYS A 63 13.05 -48.58 21.82
N ILE A 64 14.35 -48.63 21.53
CA ILE A 64 14.90 -49.46 20.50
C ILE A 64 15.33 -50.80 21.10
N VAL A 65 15.00 -51.87 20.44
CA VAL A 65 15.41 -53.24 20.87
C VAL A 65 16.87 -53.44 20.51
N VAL A 66 17.69 -53.73 21.54
CA VAL A 66 19.12 -53.90 21.42
C VAL A 66 19.55 -55.25 22.05
N GLU A 67 20.72 -55.72 21.72
CA GLU A 67 21.30 -56.95 22.34
C GLU A 67 21.76 -56.65 23.79
N THR A 68 22.42 -55.51 23.99
CA THR A 68 22.90 -55.03 25.28
C THR A 68 22.43 -53.59 25.51
N VAL A 69 21.72 -53.32 26.59
CA VAL A 69 21.22 -52.02 26.94
C VAL A 69 22.35 -51.16 27.48
N GLU A 70 22.59 -50.01 26.82
CA GLU A 70 23.53 -48.97 27.25
C GLU A 70 22.78 -47.84 27.99
N ASP A 71 21.57 -47.50 27.54
CA ASP A 71 20.71 -46.49 28.11
C ASP A 71 19.30 -47.04 28.35
N GLU A 72 18.95 -47.27 29.62
CA GLU A 72 17.64 -47.78 30.01
C GLU A 72 16.49 -46.87 29.60
N ASP A 73 16.74 -45.59 29.28
CA ASP A 73 15.70 -44.65 28.88
C ASP A 73 15.33 -44.75 27.40
N THR A 74 16.24 -45.20 26.57
CA THR A 74 16.09 -45.24 25.09
C THR A 74 16.14 -46.66 24.51
N GLU A 75 16.60 -47.61 25.27
CA GLU A 75 16.85 -48.97 24.84
C GLU A 75 16.14 -50.01 25.70
N VAL A 76 15.87 -51.16 25.14
CA VAL A 76 15.33 -52.36 25.80
C VAL A 76 16.00 -53.60 25.27
N SER A 77 16.26 -54.58 26.11
CA SER A 77 16.92 -55.82 25.66
C SER A 77 15.99 -56.72 24.83
N LEU A 78 16.53 -57.36 23.83
CA LEU A 78 15.79 -58.36 23.05
C LEU A 78 15.26 -59.48 23.92
N ALA A 79 15.99 -59.88 24.99
CA ALA A 79 15.57 -60.92 25.90
C ALA A 79 14.28 -60.53 26.64
N GLU A 80 14.19 -59.29 27.10
CA GLU A 80 13.01 -58.74 27.76
C GLU A 80 11.81 -58.64 26.81
N MET A 81 12.08 -58.19 25.54
CA MET A 81 10.99 -58.06 24.56
C MET A 81 10.43 -59.40 24.11
N ARG A 82 11.23 -60.43 24.05
CA ARG A 82 10.77 -61.79 23.73
C ARG A 82 9.93 -62.45 24.80
N GLU A 83 9.92 -61.93 26.04
CA GLU A 83 8.96 -62.35 27.08
C GLU A 83 7.54 -61.87 26.76
N TYR A 84 7.38 -60.78 25.98
CA TYR A 84 6.09 -60.23 25.54
C TYR A 84 5.67 -60.75 24.17
N ASP A 85 6.59 -60.83 23.22
CA ASP A 85 6.31 -61.35 21.87
C ASP A 85 7.63 -61.82 21.20
N ASP A 86 7.65 -63.09 20.81
CA ASP A 86 8.78 -63.75 20.18
C ASP A 86 9.18 -63.19 18.79
N SER A 87 8.33 -62.31 18.20
CA SER A 87 8.53 -61.70 16.89
C SER A 87 9.52 -60.57 16.87
N TYR A 88 9.90 -60.01 18.02
CA TYR A 88 10.83 -58.84 18.06
C TYR A 88 12.26 -59.26 17.63
N GLU A 89 12.88 -58.36 16.83
CA GLU A 89 14.25 -58.43 16.38
C GLU A 89 15.06 -57.21 16.85
N ILE A 90 16.40 -57.34 16.84
CA ILE A 90 17.30 -56.26 17.17
C ILE A 90 17.11 -55.12 16.13
N GLY A 91 16.87 -53.89 16.61
CA GLY A 91 16.57 -52.73 15.80
C GLY A 91 15.08 -52.40 15.73
N ASP A 92 14.21 -53.26 16.21
CA ASP A 92 12.79 -52.98 16.30
C ASP A 92 12.50 -51.89 17.34
N VAL A 93 11.32 -51.32 17.24
CA VAL A 93 10.84 -50.23 18.12
C VAL A 93 9.72 -50.75 18.97
N ALA A 94 9.79 -50.55 20.30
CA ALA A 94 8.75 -50.90 21.24
C ALA A 94 8.28 -49.68 22.04
N ASP A 95 6.97 -49.53 22.12
CA ASP A 95 6.33 -48.40 22.80
C ASP A 95 5.80 -48.88 24.17
N PHE A 96 6.28 -48.26 25.25
CA PHE A 96 5.96 -48.62 26.62
C PHE A 96 5.04 -47.51 27.25
N PRO A 97 3.96 -47.92 27.93
CA PRO A 97 3.14 -46.99 28.68
C PRO A 97 3.96 -46.24 29.74
N TYR A 98 3.83 -44.92 29.81
CA TYR A 98 4.49 -44.10 30.80
C TYR A 98 3.51 -43.63 31.89
N PRO A 99 3.80 -43.74 33.19
CA PRO A 99 2.89 -43.37 34.26
C PRO A 99 2.63 -41.87 34.33
N ILE A 100 1.35 -41.48 34.42
CA ILE A 100 0.82 -40.13 34.15
C ILE A 100 0.62 -39.29 35.45
N GLU A 101 1.00 -39.74 36.65
CA GLU A 101 0.55 -39.13 37.89
C GLU A 101 0.78 -37.61 38.04
N ASP A 102 1.86 -37.05 37.51
CA ASP A 102 2.15 -35.62 37.55
C ASP A 102 1.78 -34.84 36.28
N PHE A 103 1.43 -35.55 35.20
CA PHE A 103 1.30 -35.00 33.88
C PHE A 103 -0.06 -34.34 33.59
N THR A 104 -1.13 -34.82 34.24
CA THR A 104 -2.52 -34.37 33.96
C THR A 104 -2.70 -32.86 34.12
N ARG A 105 -2.09 -32.27 35.15
CA ARG A 105 -2.17 -30.83 35.40
C ARG A 105 -1.41 -30.01 34.39
N VAL A 106 -0.17 -30.42 34.05
CA VAL A 106 0.68 -29.75 33.04
C VAL A 106 0.03 -29.90 31.66
N ALA A 107 -0.45 -31.09 31.32
CA ALA A 107 -1.15 -31.36 30.08
C ALA A 107 -2.39 -30.48 29.89
N ALA A 108 -3.24 -30.37 30.92
CA ALA A 108 -4.43 -29.53 30.85
C ALA A 108 -4.10 -28.05 30.67
N GLN A 109 -3.03 -27.56 31.35
CA GLN A 109 -2.60 -26.17 31.24
C GLN A 109 -1.98 -25.89 29.85
N THR A 110 -1.14 -26.79 29.34
CA THR A 110 -0.54 -26.69 28.02
C THR A 110 -1.59 -26.74 26.93
N ALA A 111 -2.52 -27.72 27.00
CA ALA A 111 -3.62 -27.82 26.06
C ALA A 111 -4.47 -26.54 26.02
N LYS A 112 -4.78 -25.95 27.16
CA LYS A 112 -5.51 -24.66 27.23
C LYS A 112 -4.75 -23.55 26.55
N GLN A 113 -3.44 -23.44 26.75
CA GLN A 113 -2.60 -22.42 26.12
C GLN A 113 -2.55 -22.60 24.60
N VAL A 114 -2.38 -23.84 24.12
CA VAL A 114 -2.35 -24.17 22.69
C VAL A 114 -3.68 -23.83 22.02
N VAL A 115 -4.80 -24.21 22.63
CA VAL A 115 -6.13 -23.88 22.09
C VAL A 115 -6.34 -22.38 22.01
N VAL A 116 -5.99 -21.62 23.05
CA VAL A 116 -6.09 -20.15 23.04
C VAL A 116 -5.20 -19.56 21.95
N GLN A 117 -4.00 -20.12 21.75
CA GLN A 117 -3.11 -19.66 20.68
C GLN A 117 -3.67 -20.01 19.30
N ALA A 118 -4.15 -21.24 19.08
CA ALA A 118 -4.76 -21.65 17.82
C ALA A 118 -5.97 -20.78 17.43
N ILE A 119 -6.81 -20.43 18.41
CA ILE A 119 -7.93 -19.51 18.19
C ILE A 119 -7.41 -18.14 17.73
N ARG A 120 -6.39 -17.60 18.41
CA ARG A 120 -5.81 -16.29 18.04
C ARG A 120 -5.19 -16.32 16.65
N ASP A 121 -4.50 -17.40 16.32
CA ASP A 121 -3.85 -17.53 15.00
C ASP A 121 -4.89 -17.66 13.88
N ALA A 122 -5.98 -18.40 14.13
CA ALA A 122 -7.09 -18.47 13.19
C ALA A 122 -7.83 -17.14 13.03
N GLU A 123 -8.09 -16.42 14.14
CA GLU A 123 -8.68 -15.06 14.08
C GLU A 123 -7.78 -14.09 13.31
N ARG A 124 -6.44 -14.20 13.47
CA ARG A 124 -5.47 -13.41 12.70
C ARG A 124 -5.50 -13.76 11.22
N ALA A 125 -5.50 -15.06 10.89
CA ALA A 125 -5.58 -15.51 9.50
C ALA A 125 -6.87 -15.01 8.83
N MET A 126 -8.02 -15.10 9.52
CA MET A 126 -9.28 -14.56 9.00
C MET A 126 -9.24 -13.06 8.75
N VAL A 127 -8.65 -12.28 9.68
CA VAL A 127 -8.48 -10.84 9.49
C VAL A 127 -7.54 -10.55 8.31
N TYR A 128 -6.43 -11.27 8.20
CA TYR A 128 -5.51 -11.10 7.07
C TYR A 128 -6.21 -11.40 5.72
N ASP A 129 -6.91 -12.51 5.64
CA ASP A 129 -7.65 -12.91 4.43
C ASP A 129 -8.76 -11.92 4.05
N GLU A 130 -9.44 -11.32 5.04
CA GLU A 130 -10.46 -10.29 4.82
C GLU A 130 -9.88 -9.01 4.23
N TYR A 131 -8.64 -8.63 4.63
CA TYR A 131 -8.07 -7.32 4.27
C TYR A 131 -6.96 -7.36 3.23
N LYS A 132 -6.30 -8.51 2.95
CA LYS A 132 -5.16 -8.60 2.02
C LYS A 132 -5.48 -8.08 0.62
N ASP A 133 -6.69 -8.37 0.14
CA ASP A 133 -7.14 -8.00 -1.22
C ASP A 133 -7.78 -6.60 -1.25
N ARG A 134 -7.91 -5.94 -0.08
CA ARG A 134 -8.52 -4.61 0.05
C ARG A 134 -7.50 -3.47 0.07
N GLN A 135 -6.25 -3.76 -0.20
CA GLN A 135 -5.23 -2.74 -0.41
C GLN A 135 -5.64 -1.83 -1.58
N GLY A 136 -5.56 -0.52 -1.40
CA GLY A 136 -6.03 0.44 -2.38
C GLY A 136 -7.52 0.79 -2.27
N GLU A 137 -8.24 0.25 -1.30
CA GLU A 137 -9.64 0.58 -1.06
C GLU A 137 -9.85 1.68 -0.01
N LEU A 138 -11.04 2.24 -0.06
CA LEU A 138 -11.56 3.16 0.94
C LEU A 138 -12.24 2.38 2.07
N ILE A 139 -11.90 2.68 3.31
CA ILE A 139 -12.54 2.10 4.47
C ILE A 139 -12.97 3.17 5.47
N THR A 140 -14.14 2.98 6.06
CA THR A 140 -14.61 3.82 7.16
C THR A 140 -14.24 3.18 8.49
N GLY A 141 -13.56 3.93 9.34
CA GLY A 141 -13.19 3.49 10.69
C GLY A 141 -13.51 4.51 11.77
N THR A 142 -13.52 4.04 13.02
CA THR A 142 -13.74 4.88 14.20
C THR A 142 -12.42 5.09 14.93
N ILE A 143 -12.04 6.34 15.16
CA ILE A 143 -10.81 6.69 15.90
C ILE A 143 -10.94 6.20 17.35
N GLN A 144 -10.00 5.38 17.79
CA GLN A 144 -10.05 4.76 19.10
C GLN A 144 -9.08 5.42 20.09
N ARG A 145 -7.80 5.48 19.73
CA ARG A 145 -6.75 6.00 20.61
C ARG A 145 -5.55 6.52 19.81
N VAL A 146 -4.76 7.34 20.49
CA VAL A 146 -3.44 7.79 20.01
C VAL A 146 -2.36 7.12 20.88
N GLY A 147 -1.35 6.56 20.26
CA GLY A 147 -0.24 5.91 20.98
C GLY A 147 1.05 5.92 20.16
N GLY A 148 2.15 6.41 20.75
CA GLY A 148 3.44 6.50 20.08
C GLY A 148 3.44 7.38 18.82
N GLY A 149 2.55 8.37 18.76
CA GLY A 149 2.35 9.23 17.59
C GLY A 149 1.43 8.65 16.52
N ALA A 150 1.23 7.34 16.46
CA ALA A 150 0.27 6.69 15.57
C ALA A 150 -1.15 6.79 16.13
N ILE A 151 -2.12 6.78 15.24
CA ILE A 151 -3.55 6.75 15.59
C ILE A 151 -4.09 5.36 15.24
N TYR A 152 -4.82 4.77 16.19
CA TYR A 152 -5.44 3.47 16.04
C TYR A 152 -6.92 3.64 15.74
N ILE A 153 -7.36 2.98 14.69
CA ILE A 153 -8.69 3.11 14.12
C ILE A 153 -9.39 1.75 14.15
N MET A 154 -10.56 1.69 14.76
CA MET A 154 -11.38 0.48 14.77
C MET A 154 -12.05 0.27 13.41
N LEU A 155 -11.76 -0.86 12.78
CA LEU A 155 -12.27 -1.28 11.47
C LEU A 155 -13.24 -2.46 11.60
N GLY A 156 -14.18 -2.39 12.52
CA GLY A 156 -15.08 -3.49 12.87
C GLY A 156 -14.49 -4.38 13.96
N ARG A 157 -13.87 -5.51 13.59
CA ARG A 157 -13.29 -6.46 14.58
C ARG A 157 -11.79 -6.27 14.80
N THR A 158 -11.14 -5.47 13.97
CA THR A 158 -9.69 -5.27 14.00
C THR A 158 -9.31 -3.80 14.07
N GLU A 159 -8.06 -3.50 14.42
CA GLU A 159 -7.51 -2.15 14.43
C GLU A 159 -6.69 -1.89 13.17
N GLY A 160 -6.93 -0.72 12.53
CA GLY A 160 -6.03 -0.13 11.55
C GLY A 160 -5.07 0.85 12.22
N ILE A 161 -3.92 1.07 11.61
CA ILE A 161 -2.85 1.94 12.08
C ILE A 161 -2.67 3.09 11.10
N LEU A 162 -2.83 4.32 11.57
CA LEU A 162 -2.51 5.55 10.84
C LEU A 162 -1.19 6.11 11.39
N PRO A 163 -0.04 5.85 10.73
CA PRO A 163 1.24 6.32 11.20
C PRO A 163 1.38 7.84 11.01
N VAL A 164 2.33 8.47 11.71
CA VAL A 164 2.50 9.93 11.74
C VAL A 164 2.68 10.55 10.36
N ASN A 165 3.43 9.90 9.48
CA ASN A 165 3.69 10.35 8.11
C ASN A 165 2.45 10.27 7.19
N GLU A 166 1.45 9.51 7.59
CA GLU A 166 0.17 9.36 6.86
C GLU A 166 -0.96 10.19 7.45
N GLN A 167 -0.67 10.98 8.50
CA GLN A 167 -1.59 11.94 9.09
C GLN A 167 -1.48 13.29 8.39
N VAL A 168 -2.61 13.93 8.10
CA VAL A 168 -2.64 15.27 7.50
C VAL A 168 -2.30 16.31 8.57
N ARG A 169 -1.39 17.22 8.25
CA ARG A 169 -1.01 18.31 9.17
C ARG A 169 -2.20 19.22 9.43
N GLY A 170 -2.52 19.46 10.70
CA GLY A 170 -3.63 20.30 11.10
C GLY A 170 -4.99 19.61 11.17
N GLU A 171 -5.13 18.39 10.61
CA GLU A 171 -6.33 17.60 10.77
C GLU A 171 -6.44 17.09 12.21
N ARG A 172 -7.66 17.14 12.76
CA ARG A 172 -7.94 16.67 14.12
C ARG A 172 -8.53 15.25 14.07
N TYR A 173 -8.04 14.39 14.94
CA TYR A 173 -8.48 13.01 15.05
C TYR A 173 -9.11 12.75 16.44
N PRO A 174 -10.31 13.29 16.72
CA PRO A 174 -10.94 13.12 18.02
C PRO A 174 -11.42 11.68 18.20
N ALA A 175 -11.24 11.14 19.41
CA ALA A 175 -11.72 9.79 19.74
C ALA A 175 -13.23 9.65 19.47
N ASN A 176 -13.65 8.47 19.05
CA ASN A 176 -15.01 8.09 18.66
C ASN A 176 -15.54 8.78 17.38
N ASN A 177 -14.74 9.58 16.69
CA ASN A 177 -15.14 10.10 15.39
C ASN A 177 -14.99 9.04 14.29
N ARG A 178 -15.93 9.04 13.33
CA ARG A 178 -15.88 8.18 12.15
C ARG A 178 -15.33 8.95 10.97
N MET A 179 -14.33 8.40 10.32
CA MET A 179 -13.68 9.01 9.17
C MET A 179 -13.38 7.93 8.11
N LYS A 180 -13.17 8.36 6.87
CA LYS A 180 -12.73 7.48 5.78
C LYS A 180 -11.21 7.50 5.67
N PHE A 181 -10.65 6.32 5.41
CA PHE A 181 -9.21 6.11 5.27
C PHE A 181 -8.92 5.30 4.02
N TYR A 182 -7.74 5.49 3.45
CA TYR A 182 -7.22 4.67 2.36
C TYR A 182 -6.34 3.57 2.93
N ILE A 183 -6.54 2.33 2.51
CA ILE A 183 -5.70 1.21 2.91
C ILE A 183 -4.45 1.22 2.04
N THR A 184 -3.30 1.55 2.64
CA THR A 184 -2.03 1.59 1.91
C THR A 184 -1.37 0.24 1.82
N GLU A 185 -1.43 -0.53 2.90
CA GLU A 185 -0.74 -1.80 2.99
C GLU A 185 -1.39 -2.70 4.05
N VAL A 186 -1.36 -4.00 3.80
CA VAL A 186 -1.74 -5.03 4.77
C VAL A 186 -0.55 -5.97 4.95
N ARG A 187 0.05 -5.97 6.13
CA ARG A 187 1.20 -6.83 6.47
C ARG A 187 0.77 -7.90 7.43
N ASP A 188 1.20 -9.11 7.19
CA ASP A 188 1.18 -10.14 8.23
C ASP A 188 2.48 -10.12 9.03
N SER A 189 2.36 -10.20 10.35
CA SER A 189 3.49 -10.24 11.27
C SER A 189 3.31 -11.39 12.23
N GLU A 190 4.23 -12.35 12.20
CA GLU A 190 4.22 -13.52 13.10
C GLU A 190 4.02 -13.16 14.58
N LYS A 191 4.63 -12.05 15.03
CA LYS A 191 4.58 -11.62 16.43
C LYS A 191 3.35 -10.80 16.79
N ARG A 192 2.86 -9.95 15.86
CA ARG A 192 1.80 -8.95 16.14
C ARG A 192 0.48 -9.28 15.44
N GLY A 193 0.50 -10.25 14.50
CA GLY A 193 -0.62 -10.56 13.61
C GLY A 193 -0.75 -9.53 12.48
N PRO A 194 -1.85 -9.59 11.70
CA PRO A 194 -2.08 -8.70 10.58
C PRO A 194 -2.17 -7.24 11.03
N GLN A 195 -1.44 -6.39 10.32
CA GLN A 195 -1.40 -4.95 10.53
C GLN A 195 -1.93 -4.26 9.28
N ILE A 196 -2.99 -3.48 9.42
CA ILE A 196 -3.64 -2.73 8.35
C ILE A 196 -3.17 -1.29 8.45
N PHE A 197 -2.35 -0.85 7.49
CA PHE A 197 -1.86 0.52 7.43
C PHE A 197 -2.82 1.39 6.64
N LEU A 198 -3.13 2.54 7.24
CA LEU A 198 -4.08 3.50 6.72
C LEU A 198 -3.39 4.82 6.39
N SER A 199 -3.96 5.56 5.45
CA SER A 199 -3.49 6.87 5.07
C SER A 199 -4.63 7.87 4.93
N ARG A 200 -4.34 9.12 5.31
CA ARG A 200 -5.13 10.31 4.98
C ARG A 200 -4.37 11.22 4.01
N THR A 201 -3.07 10.98 3.79
CA THR A 201 -2.23 11.79 2.89
C THR A 201 -2.14 11.24 1.48
N HIS A 202 -2.39 9.95 1.28
CA HIS A 202 -2.23 9.28 -0.01
C HIS A 202 -3.18 9.85 -1.08
N PRO A 203 -2.71 10.13 -2.32
CA PRO A 203 -3.55 10.61 -3.40
C PRO A 203 -4.73 9.70 -3.74
N GLY A 204 -4.55 8.39 -3.58
CA GLY A 204 -5.59 7.38 -3.77
C GLY A 204 -6.84 7.60 -2.91
N LEU A 205 -6.71 8.27 -1.75
CA LEU A 205 -7.86 8.65 -0.93
C LEU A 205 -8.83 9.55 -1.71
N VAL A 206 -8.28 10.61 -2.34
CA VAL A 206 -9.10 11.55 -3.14
C VAL A 206 -9.74 10.83 -4.31
N LYS A 207 -8.96 10.00 -5.02
CA LYS A 207 -9.45 9.21 -6.16
C LYS A 207 -10.64 8.33 -5.75
N LYS A 208 -10.50 7.62 -4.64
CA LYS A 208 -11.57 6.73 -4.14
C LYS A 208 -12.78 7.47 -3.58
N LEU A 209 -12.60 8.69 -3.05
CA LEU A 209 -13.71 9.55 -2.66
C LEU A 209 -14.52 10.00 -3.88
N PHE A 210 -13.84 10.38 -4.97
CA PHE A 210 -14.55 10.70 -6.23
C PHE A 210 -15.23 9.49 -6.86
N GLU A 211 -14.62 8.30 -6.83
CA GLU A 211 -15.28 7.06 -7.28
C GLU A 211 -16.57 6.77 -6.48
N LEU A 212 -16.62 7.17 -5.21
CA LEU A 212 -17.81 7.01 -4.36
C LEU A 212 -18.92 8.01 -4.72
N GLU A 213 -18.55 9.28 -4.94
CA GLU A 213 -19.49 10.39 -5.14
C GLU A 213 -19.93 10.58 -6.59
N VAL A 214 -19.13 10.11 -7.56
CA VAL A 214 -19.33 10.33 -9.02
C VAL A 214 -19.63 8.99 -9.71
N PRO A 215 -20.88 8.70 -10.03
CA PRO A 215 -21.26 7.45 -10.73
C PRO A 215 -20.53 7.25 -12.04
N GLU A 216 -20.33 8.32 -12.81
CA GLU A 216 -19.65 8.31 -14.12
C GLU A 216 -18.19 7.84 -14.01
N ILE A 217 -17.51 8.09 -12.89
CA ILE A 217 -16.15 7.56 -12.62
C ILE A 217 -16.25 6.06 -12.29
N ARG A 218 -17.20 5.67 -11.46
CA ARG A 218 -17.40 4.27 -11.08
C ARG A 218 -17.78 3.39 -12.26
N GLU A 219 -18.51 3.94 -13.22
CA GLU A 219 -18.93 3.26 -14.46
C GLU A 219 -17.83 3.27 -15.53
N GLY A 220 -16.72 4.01 -15.31
CA GLY A 220 -15.59 4.11 -16.22
C GLY A 220 -15.82 5.03 -17.43
N ILE A 221 -16.90 5.84 -17.42
CA ILE A 221 -17.17 6.85 -18.45
C ILE A 221 -16.22 8.02 -18.29
N VAL A 222 -16.02 8.49 -17.05
CA VAL A 222 -15.06 9.53 -16.69
C VAL A 222 -13.85 8.89 -16.03
N SER A 223 -12.66 9.28 -16.47
CA SER A 223 -11.38 8.82 -15.92
C SER A 223 -10.68 9.93 -15.15
N ILE A 224 -10.00 9.56 -14.06
CA ILE A 224 -9.03 10.43 -13.38
C ILE A 224 -7.66 10.08 -13.92
N ASP A 225 -7.17 10.88 -14.85
CA ASP A 225 -5.92 10.63 -15.59
C ASP A 225 -4.69 10.94 -14.74
N SER A 226 -4.72 12.07 -14.05
CA SER A 226 -3.64 12.49 -13.17
C SER A 226 -4.16 13.19 -11.92
N LEU A 227 -3.39 13.10 -10.83
CA LEU A 227 -3.73 13.74 -9.57
C LEU A 227 -2.45 14.16 -8.83
N ALA A 228 -2.39 15.45 -8.48
CA ALA A 228 -1.33 16.03 -7.67
C ALA A 228 -1.91 16.61 -6.38
N ARG A 229 -1.41 16.17 -5.21
CA ARG A 229 -1.98 16.49 -3.91
C ARG A 229 -0.92 17.02 -2.94
N GLU A 230 -1.28 18.09 -2.24
CA GLU A 230 -0.68 18.53 -0.98
C GLU A 230 -1.72 18.37 0.11
N ALA A 231 -1.68 17.25 0.80
CA ALA A 231 -2.70 16.82 1.74
C ALA A 231 -3.00 17.87 2.83
N GLY A 232 -4.29 18.14 3.03
CA GLY A 232 -4.78 19.18 3.95
C GLY A 232 -4.66 20.60 3.43
N SER A 233 -4.23 20.80 2.18
CA SER A 233 -4.10 22.12 1.57
C SER A 233 -4.82 22.19 0.22
N ARG A 234 -4.30 21.53 -0.79
CA ARG A 234 -4.85 21.59 -2.15
C ARG A 234 -4.56 20.36 -2.97
N THR A 235 -5.52 19.98 -3.79
CA THR A 235 -5.41 18.92 -4.80
C THR A 235 -5.75 19.45 -6.18
N LYS A 236 -4.96 19.11 -7.19
CA LYS A 236 -5.32 19.25 -8.60
C LYS A 236 -5.59 17.88 -9.19
N MET A 237 -6.71 17.76 -9.89
CA MET A 237 -7.16 16.50 -10.48
C MET A 237 -7.51 16.74 -11.94
N ALA A 238 -6.90 15.97 -12.82
CA ALA A 238 -7.14 15.99 -14.26
C ALA A 238 -8.09 14.86 -14.64
N VAL A 239 -9.12 15.17 -15.40
CA VAL A 239 -10.18 14.24 -15.78
C VAL A 239 -10.47 14.28 -17.27
N SER A 240 -10.75 13.12 -17.84
CA SER A 240 -11.20 12.96 -19.23
C SER A 240 -12.49 12.12 -19.29
N SER A 241 -13.15 12.13 -20.43
CA SER A 241 -14.32 11.27 -20.68
C SER A 241 -14.11 10.44 -21.94
N SER A 242 -14.53 9.18 -21.89
CA SER A 242 -14.60 8.31 -23.06
C SER A 242 -15.84 8.55 -23.92
N ASP A 243 -16.81 9.31 -23.42
CA ASP A 243 -18.05 9.68 -24.10
C ASP A 243 -18.05 11.20 -24.32
N GLU A 244 -18.03 11.64 -25.60
CA GLU A 244 -18.03 13.06 -25.99
C GLU A 244 -19.25 13.84 -25.50
N SER A 245 -20.34 13.16 -25.18
CA SER A 245 -21.57 13.77 -24.65
C SER A 245 -21.50 14.09 -23.14
N VAL A 246 -20.48 13.57 -22.43
CA VAL A 246 -20.31 13.74 -20.99
C VAL A 246 -19.19 14.71 -20.70
N ASP A 247 -19.53 15.86 -20.09
CA ASP A 247 -18.54 16.80 -19.54
C ASP A 247 -17.86 16.18 -18.30
N PRO A 248 -16.57 15.81 -18.35
CA PRO A 248 -15.90 15.15 -17.24
C PRO A 248 -15.74 16.06 -16.02
N VAL A 249 -15.52 17.36 -16.23
CA VAL A 249 -15.40 18.35 -15.13
C VAL A 249 -16.76 18.58 -14.48
N GLY A 250 -17.79 18.78 -15.29
CA GLY A 250 -19.16 18.97 -14.79
C GLY A 250 -19.68 17.76 -14.01
N ALA A 251 -19.38 16.54 -14.47
CA ALA A 251 -19.72 15.30 -13.78
C ALA A 251 -19.10 15.22 -12.38
N CYS A 252 -17.82 15.58 -12.26
CA CYS A 252 -17.10 15.59 -10.99
C CYS A 252 -17.52 16.72 -10.04
N VAL A 253 -17.81 17.90 -10.57
CA VAL A 253 -18.30 19.05 -9.79
C VAL A 253 -19.71 18.79 -9.28
N GLY A 254 -20.57 18.27 -10.14
CA GLY A 254 -21.96 18.00 -9.84
C GLY A 254 -22.84 19.26 -9.80
N ASN A 255 -24.15 19.06 -9.57
CA ASN A 255 -25.09 20.18 -9.56
C ASN A 255 -24.76 21.15 -8.42
N ARG A 256 -24.47 22.42 -8.78
CA ARG A 256 -24.06 23.48 -7.85
C ARG A 256 -22.84 23.10 -6.96
N GLY A 257 -21.98 22.22 -7.45
CA GLY A 257 -20.79 21.81 -6.72
C GLY A 257 -21.01 20.79 -5.60
N ASN A 258 -22.18 20.16 -5.52
CA ASN A 258 -22.51 19.28 -4.40
C ASN A 258 -21.59 18.04 -4.30
N ARG A 259 -21.15 17.46 -5.43
CA ARG A 259 -20.29 16.28 -5.42
C ARG A 259 -18.87 16.62 -4.96
N VAL A 260 -18.26 17.64 -5.54
CA VAL A 260 -16.92 18.08 -5.11
C VAL A 260 -16.94 18.59 -3.68
N GLN A 261 -18.03 19.26 -3.23
CA GLN A 261 -18.15 19.74 -1.85
C GLN A 261 -18.21 18.59 -0.86
N ALA A 262 -18.89 17.48 -1.16
CA ALA A 262 -18.92 16.29 -0.31
C ALA A 262 -17.50 15.69 -0.10
N VAL A 263 -16.66 15.73 -1.15
CA VAL A 263 -15.26 15.29 -1.04
C VAL A 263 -14.43 16.29 -0.23
N VAL A 264 -14.61 17.60 -0.46
CA VAL A 264 -13.94 18.67 0.29
C VAL A 264 -14.25 18.58 1.78
N ASP A 265 -15.52 18.37 2.14
CA ASP A 265 -15.97 18.23 3.53
C ASP A 265 -15.34 17.00 4.20
N GLU A 266 -15.24 15.86 3.50
CA GLU A 266 -14.55 14.66 4.02
C GLU A 266 -13.05 14.91 4.24
N LEU A 267 -12.43 15.78 3.44
CA LEU A 267 -11.00 16.13 3.50
C LEU A 267 -10.69 17.34 4.38
N ASN A 268 -11.65 17.79 5.21
CA ASN A 268 -11.53 18.95 6.11
C ASN A 268 -11.09 20.23 5.38
N ASP A 269 -11.88 20.66 4.41
CA ASP A 269 -11.72 21.89 3.62
C ASP A 269 -10.47 21.94 2.71
N GLU A 270 -9.90 20.77 2.35
CA GLU A 270 -8.85 20.67 1.32
C GLU A 270 -9.42 21.14 -0.03
N LYS A 271 -8.79 22.16 -0.64
CA LYS A 271 -9.25 22.73 -1.91
C LYS A 271 -8.98 21.76 -3.06
N ILE A 272 -9.95 21.61 -3.96
CA ILE A 272 -9.85 20.71 -5.11
C ILE A 272 -10.09 21.49 -6.39
N ASP A 273 -9.08 21.50 -7.27
CA ASP A 273 -9.17 22.02 -8.62
C ASP A 273 -9.33 20.85 -9.60
N ILE A 274 -10.43 20.84 -10.33
CA ILE A 274 -10.73 19.82 -11.34
C ILE A 274 -10.53 20.45 -12.71
N ILE A 275 -9.69 19.82 -13.53
CA ILE A 275 -9.34 20.35 -14.86
C ILE A 275 -9.58 19.28 -15.94
N PRO A 276 -9.96 19.67 -17.16
CA PRO A 276 -10.03 18.74 -18.27
C PRO A 276 -8.63 18.30 -18.69
N TRP A 277 -8.52 17.02 -19.05
CA TRP A 277 -7.31 16.42 -19.58
C TRP A 277 -7.44 16.12 -21.06
N THR A 278 -6.41 16.38 -21.85
CA THR A 278 -6.37 16.18 -23.29
C THR A 278 -5.10 15.46 -23.71
N ASP A 279 -5.01 15.09 -24.97
CA ASP A 279 -3.79 14.50 -25.55
C ASP A 279 -2.69 15.55 -25.80
N ASP A 280 -3.04 16.85 -25.77
CA ASP A 280 -2.11 17.95 -25.99
C ASP A 280 -1.43 18.41 -24.70
N PRO A 281 -0.10 18.20 -24.55
CA PRO A 281 0.64 18.57 -23.34
C PRO A 281 0.58 20.07 -23.04
N GLU A 282 0.61 20.94 -24.04
CA GLU A 282 0.56 22.38 -23.83
C GLU A 282 -0.78 22.83 -23.23
N THR A 283 -1.86 22.28 -23.76
CA THR A 283 -3.22 22.53 -23.23
C THR A 283 -3.33 22.02 -21.79
N ASN A 284 -2.77 20.86 -21.49
CA ASN A 284 -2.77 20.33 -20.14
C ASN A 284 -1.99 21.22 -19.15
N ILE A 285 -0.85 21.78 -19.57
CA ILE A 285 -0.08 22.72 -18.74
C ILE A 285 -0.87 24.02 -18.53
N LYS A 286 -1.52 24.56 -19.57
CA LYS A 286 -2.38 25.74 -19.47
C LYS A 286 -3.52 25.51 -18.47
N ASN A 287 -4.22 24.38 -18.58
CA ASN A 287 -5.30 24.00 -17.70
C ASN A 287 -4.81 23.79 -16.25
N ALA A 288 -3.64 23.15 -16.09
CA ALA A 288 -3.06 22.87 -14.77
C ALA A 288 -2.65 24.14 -14.00
N LEU A 289 -2.31 25.23 -14.69
CA LEU A 289 -1.97 26.51 -14.09
C LEU A 289 -3.20 27.36 -13.69
N ALA A 290 -4.41 26.88 -14.04
CA ALA A 290 -5.62 27.55 -13.57
C ALA A 290 -5.59 27.82 -12.04
N PRO A 291 -6.12 28.96 -11.56
CA PRO A 291 -6.94 29.95 -12.26
C PRO A 291 -6.15 31.03 -13.04
N ALA A 292 -4.83 30.94 -13.15
CA ALA A 292 -4.06 31.87 -13.95
C ALA A 292 -4.28 31.62 -15.45
N THR A 293 -4.36 32.70 -16.23
CA THR A 293 -4.43 32.63 -17.70
C THR A 293 -3.01 32.57 -18.25
N VAL A 294 -2.71 31.61 -19.09
CA VAL A 294 -1.41 31.45 -19.74
C VAL A 294 -1.50 31.97 -21.17
N GLU A 295 -0.62 32.92 -21.55
CA GLU A 295 -0.57 33.49 -22.89
C GLU A 295 0.13 32.54 -23.86
N LYS A 296 1.30 32.03 -23.47
CA LYS A 296 2.15 31.18 -24.31
C LYS A 296 2.76 30.06 -23.49
N ILE A 297 2.89 28.89 -24.08
CA ILE A 297 3.71 27.79 -23.59
C ILE A 297 4.87 27.58 -24.56
N VAL A 298 6.07 27.46 -24.02
CA VAL A 298 7.25 27.02 -24.78
C VAL A 298 7.67 25.71 -24.14
N PHE A 299 7.47 24.62 -24.87
CA PHE A 299 7.74 23.27 -24.38
C PHE A 299 9.03 22.75 -24.99
N ASP A 300 9.94 22.29 -24.14
CA ASP A 300 11.18 21.63 -24.51
C ASP A 300 11.05 20.14 -24.21
N GLU A 301 10.88 19.36 -25.27
CA GLU A 301 10.71 17.90 -25.15
C GLU A 301 11.99 17.21 -24.69
N GLU A 302 13.17 17.70 -25.05
CA GLU A 302 14.45 17.07 -24.72
C GLU A 302 14.74 17.17 -23.21
N GLU A 303 14.47 18.35 -22.61
CA GLU A 303 14.68 18.59 -21.18
C GLU A 303 13.45 18.22 -20.33
N ASN A 304 12.34 17.85 -20.94
CA ASN A 304 11.03 17.69 -20.30
C ASN A 304 10.67 18.90 -19.42
N ARG A 305 10.81 20.09 -20.02
CA ARG A 305 10.67 21.38 -19.36
C ARG A 305 9.71 22.26 -20.15
N SER A 306 8.94 23.06 -19.46
CA SER A 306 8.04 24.04 -20.08
C SER A 306 8.25 25.41 -19.46
N THR A 307 8.24 26.45 -20.29
CA THR A 307 8.15 27.83 -19.86
C THR A 307 6.74 28.34 -20.14
N ALA A 308 6.02 28.70 -19.10
CA ALA A 308 4.69 29.30 -19.19
C ALA A 308 4.78 30.80 -19.04
N VAL A 309 4.37 31.52 -20.09
CA VAL A 309 4.31 32.99 -20.10
C VAL A 309 2.92 33.43 -19.67
N VAL A 310 2.85 34.29 -18.67
CA VAL A 310 1.60 34.81 -18.11
C VAL A 310 1.63 36.35 -18.10
N PRO A 311 0.45 37.02 -18.10
CA PRO A 311 0.40 38.46 -17.91
C PRO A 311 1.09 38.86 -16.59
N ASP A 312 1.77 40.00 -16.54
CA ASP A 312 2.54 40.44 -15.37
C ASP A 312 1.71 40.47 -14.10
N PHE A 313 0.44 40.93 -14.17
CA PHE A 313 -0.47 40.96 -13.02
C PHE A 313 -0.94 39.58 -12.54
N GLN A 314 -0.72 38.52 -13.32
CA GLN A 314 -1.08 37.15 -12.96
C GLN A 314 0.11 36.30 -12.49
N LEU A 315 1.33 36.80 -12.56
CA LEU A 315 2.54 36.07 -12.18
C LEU A 315 2.42 35.45 -10.78
N SER A 316 2.02 36.23 -9.78
CA SER A 316 1.83 35.74 -8.41
C SER A 316 0.71 34.69 -8.30
N LEU A 317 -0.33 34.78 -9.13
CA LEU A 317 -1.42 33.82 -9.16
C LEU A 317 -0.97 32.48 -9.78
N ALA A 318 -0.21 32.57 -10.87
CA ALA A 318 0.33 31.40 -11.56
C ALA A 318 1.34 30.62 -10.67
N ILE A 319 2.20 31.32 -9.96
CA ILE A 319 3.13 30.74 -8.99
C ILE A 319 2.35 30.17 -7.79
N GLY A 320 1.39 30.92 -7.27
CA GLY A 320 0.63 30.61 -6.08
C GLY A 320 1.42 30.84 -4.78
N LYS A 321 0.74 30.70 -3.65
CA LYS A 321 1.36 30.86 -2.32
C LYS A 321 2.48 29.80 -2.16
N GLU A 322 3.69 30.26 -1.83
CA GLU A 322 4.87 29.38 -1.66
C GLU A 322 5.17 28.48 -2.87
N GLY A 323 4.76 28.87 -4.08
CA GLY A 323 4.92 28.08 -5.28
C GLY A 323 3.97 26.87 -5.38
N GLN A 324 2.91 26.82 -4.62
CA GLN A 324 1.98 25.69 -4.56
C GLN A 324 1.32 25.41 -5.92
N ASN A 325 0.83 26.47 -6.60
CA ASN A 325 0.10 26.27 -7.86
C ASN A 325 1.00 25.66 -8.95
N VAL A 326 2.16 26.26 -9.17
CA VAL A 326 3.11 25.73 -10.18
C VAL A 326 3.65 24.35 -9.80
N ARG A 327 3.93 24.09 -8.52
CA ARG A 327 4.42 22.79 -8.05
C ARG A 327 3.39 21.67 -8.24
N LEU A 328 2.10 21.95 -7.95
CA LEU A 328 1.02 21.01 -8.21
C LEU A 328 0.81 20.79 -9.71
N ALA A 329 0.84 21.87 -10.51
CA ALA A 329 0.74 21.76 -11.97
C ALA A 329 1.89 20.92 -12.57
N ALA A 330 3.12 21.17 -12.15
CA ALA A 330 4.29 20.40 -12.59
C ALA A 330 4.17 18.91 -12.25
N ARG A 331 3.71 18.58 -11.04
CA ARG A 331 3.47 17.18 -10.63
C ARG A 331 2.31 16.54 -11.39
N LEU A 332 1.26 17.30 -11.70
CA LEU A 332 0.09 16.82 -12.42
C LEU A 332 0.45 16.47 -13.86
N CYS A 333 1.20 17.33 -14.54
CA CYS A 333 1.61 17.14 -15.93
C CYS A 333 2.88 16.27 -16.08
N GLY A 334 3.63 16.02 -14.99
CA GLY A 334 4.88 15.27 -15.04
C GLY A 334 6.04 16.03 -15.72
N VAL A 335 5.94 17.36 -15.81
CA VAL A 335 6.87 18.26 -16.52
C VAL A 335 7.39 19.31 -15.56
N LYS A 336 8.64 19.75 -15.72
CA LYS A 336 9.15 20.93 -15.02
C LYS A 336 8.53 22.19 -15.64
N ILE A 337 7.90 23.02 -14.81
CA ILE A 337 7.23 24.24 -15.28
C ILE A 337 7.92 25.45 -14.67
N ASP A 338 8.49 26.30 -15.51
CA ASP A 338 8.96 27.64 -15.15
C ASP A 338 7.92 28.67 -15.57
N ILE A 339 7.69 29.65 -14.70
CA ILE A 339 6.74 30.72 -14.98
C ILE A 339 7.51 32.02 -15.17
N LYS A 340 7.25 32.69 -16.29
CA LYS A 340 7.75 34.02 -16.58
C LYS A 340 6.60 34.96 -16.82
N SER A 341 6.72 36.22 -16.39
CA SER A 341 5.80 37.25 -16.81
C SER A 341 6.05 37.65 -18.26
N HIS A 342 5.06 38.28 -18.88
CA HIS A 342 5.19 38.82 -20.23
C HIS A 342 6.47 39.70 -20.39
N SER A 343 6.63 40.68 -19.49
CA SER A 343 7.81 41.56 -19.49
C SER A 343 9.11 40.78 -19.32
N GLN A 344 9.19 39.82 -18.37
CA GLN A 344 10.39 39.01 -18.14
C GLN A 344 10.78 38.14 -19.35
N TYR A 345 9.79 37.63 -20.08
CA TYR A 345 10.03 36.77 -21.23
C TYR A 345 10.58 37.56 -22.43
N TYR A 346 10.00 38.72 -22.72
CA TYR A 346 10.37 39.53 -23.89
C TYR A 346 11.52 40.49 -23.61
N GLU A 347 11.72 41.00 -22.37
CA GLU A 347 12.90 41.77 -21.99
C GLU A 347 14.17 40.94 -21.99
N GLY A 348 14.08 39.65 -21.50
CA GLY A 348 15.21 38.73 -21.61
C GLY A 348 15.59 38.39 -23.05
N ALA A 349 14.62 38.31 -23.95
CA ALA A 349 14.86 38.09 -25.35
C ALA A 349 15.52 39.32 -26.04
N THR A 350 15.31 40.52 -25.52
CA THR A 350 15.99 41.74 -26.03
C THR A 350 17.42 41.89 -25.49
N GLU A 351 17.75 41.36 -24.32
CA GLU A 351 19.13 41.32 -23.83
C GLU A 351 20.00 40.35 -24.65
N ASP A 352 19.47 39.21 -25.07
CA ASP A 352 20.16 38.27 -25.98
C ASP A 352 20.31 38.84 -27.41
N LEU A 353 19.47 39.83 -27.80
CA LEU A 353 19.53 40.54 -29.10
C LEU A 353 20.51 41.72 -29.10
N LEU A 354 21.01 42.17 -27.94
CA LEU A 354 21.99 43.27 -27.87
C LEU A 354 23.41 42.85 -28.26
N ASP A 355 23.67 41.61 -28.54
CA ASP A 355 24.92 41.08 -29.10
C ASP A 355 24.88 40.94 -30.65
N VAL A 356 23.88 41.55 -31.30
CA VAL A 356 23.77 41.55 -32.76
C VAL A 356 24.71 42.60 -33.37
N PRO A 357 25.55 42.24 -34.34
CA PRO A 357 26.47 43.20 -34.98
C PRO A 357 25.71 44.36 -35.63
N ASP A 358 26.29 45.56 -35.60
CA ASP A 358 25.77 46.82 -36.16
C ASP A 358 25.31 46.78 -37.65
N ALA A 359 25.37 45.61 -38.27
CA ALA A 359 24.99 45.38 -39.67
C ALA A 359 23.48 45.11 -39.89
N ALA A 360 22.68 45.02 -38.84
CA ALA A 360 21.25 44.70 -38.95
C ALA A 360 20.30 45.90 -38.70
N LEU A 361 20.85 47.12 -38.69
CA LEU A 361 20.03 48.34 -38.57
C LEU A 361 19.73 48.88 -39.97
N ASP A 362 18.50 49.32 -40.24
CA ASP A 362 18.15 50.10 -41.43
C ASP A 362 18.73 51.51 -41.34
N ASP A 363 18.68 52.25 -42.47
CA ASP A 363 19.20 53.60 -42.55
C ASP A 363 18.52 54.63 -41.61
N GLU A 364 17.45 54.25 -40.91
CA GLU A 364 16.73 55.05 -39.91
C GLU A 364 16.97 54.54 -38.44
N GLY A 365 17.77 53.47 -38.25
CA GLY A 365 18.15 52.95 -36.92
C GLY A 365 17.08 52.08 -36.24
N TYR A 366 16.18 51.49 -37.02
CA TYR A 366 15.17 50.55 -36.51
C TYR A 366 15.47 49.11 -36.93
N TYR A 367 15.13 48.17 -36.08
CA TYR A 367 15.23 46.74 -36.35
C TYR A 367 14.02 46.27 -37.19
N ASN A 368 14.27 45.59 -38.30
CA ASN A 368 13.22 44.89 -39.02
C ASN A 368 13.15 43.44 -38.55
N VAL A 369 12.15 43.13 -37.72
CA VAL A 369 11.95 41.80 -37.11
C VAL A 369 11.74 40.70 -38.19
N ASP A 370 11.15 41.05 -39.33
CA ASP A 370 10.88 40.10 -40.42
C ASP A 370 12.15 39.68 -41.16
N ASP A 371 13.16 40.55 -41.25
CA ASP A 371 14.47 40.22 -41.87
C ASP A 371 15.30 39.32 -40.93
N PHE A 372 15.11 39.42 -39.62
CA PHE A 372 15.80 38.57 -38.64
C PHE A 372 15.28 37.12 -38.63
N LEU A 373 13.96 36.92 -38.74
CA LEU A 373 13.34 35.60 -38.83
C LEU A 373 13.74 34.87 -40.14
N ASN A 374 13.97 35.60 -41.23
CA ASN A 374 14.43 35.02 -42.48
C ASN A 374 15.93 34.64 -42.48
N LEU A 375 16.77 35.24 -41.61
CA LEU A 375 18.17 34.88 -41.46
C LEU A 375 18.33 33.55 -40.69
N GLU A 376 17.48 33.30 -39.65
CA GLU A 376 17.49 32.03 -38.92
C GLU A 376 17.01 30.85 -39.80
N GLU A 377 16.07 31.07 -40.72
CA GLU A 377 15.65 30.03 -41.67
C GLU A 377 16.75 29.74 -42.71
N SER A 378 17.50 30.74 -43.17
CA SER A 378 18.58 30.56 -44.14
C SER A 378 19.82 29.86 -43.55
N GLU A 379 20.14 30.07 -42.27
CA GLU A 379 21.26 29.36 -41.60
C GLU A 379 20.93 27.90 -41.27
N LYS A 380 19.64 27.54 -41.17
CA LYS A 380 19.21 26.14 -41.00
C LYS A 380 19.25 25.33 -42.28
N GLU A 381 19.14 25.97 -43.46
CA GLU A 381 19.25 25.30 -44.77
C GLU A 381 20.73 25.04 -45.19
N GLU A 382 21.70 25.81 -44.68
CA GLU A 382 23.13 25.60 -45.02
C GLU A 382 23.85 24.51 -44.20
N LYS A 383 23.19 23.94 -43.15
CA LYS A 383 23.79 22.91 -42.29
C LYS A 383 23.36 21.47 -42.58
N THR A 384 22.82 21.16 -43.75
CA THR A 384 22.68 19.78 -44.22
C THR A 384 23.98 19.30 -44.85
N PRO A 385 24.65 18.25 -44.36
CA PRO A 385 25.83 17.67 -44.98
C PRO A 385 25.44 16.96 -46.28
N GLU A 386 26.08 17.33 -47.41
CA GLU A 386 26.06 16.55 -48.63
C GLU A 386 26.60 15.13 -48.35
N ASP A 387 25.77 14.13 -48.56
CA ASP A 387 26.20 12.74 -48.67
C ASP A 387 27.10 12.58 -49.91
N GLY A 388 28.40 12.58 -49.68
CA GLY A 388 29.40 12.18 -50.68
C GLY A 388 29.40 10.67 -50.86
N GLN A 389 28.82 10.23 -51.97
CA GLN A 389 29.15 8.94 -52.57
C GLN A 389 30.63 8.94 -52.95
N ASP A 390 31.39 7.96 -52.52
CA ASP A 390 32.45 7.43 -53.37
C ASP A 390 32.64 5.91 -53.19
N GLN A 391 32.64 5.30 -54.37
CA GLN A 391 32.89 3.91 -54.66
C GLN A 391 34.39 3.57 -54.55
N ASN A 392 34.69 2.30 -54.36
CA ASN A 392 35.88 1.51 -54.72
C ASN A 392 36.79 1.06 -53.57
N ALA A 393 36.77 -0.18 -53.30
CA ALA A 393 37.66 -1.31 -53.59
C ALA A 393 37.41 -2.44 -52.57
#